data_ad9763232673a0e53af4bfbe4503e44e
#
_entry.id   ad9763232673a0e53af4bfbe4503e44e
#
_cell.length_a   1.000
_cell.length_b   1.000
_cell.length_c   1.000
_cell.angle_alpha   90.00
_cell.angle_beta   90.00
_cell.angle_gamma   90.00
#
_symmetry.space_group_name_H-M   'P 1'
#
loop_
_entity.id
_entity.type
_entity.pdbx_description
1 polymer ?
#
loop_
_entity_poly.entity_id
_entity_poly.type
_entity_poly.pdbx_seq_one_letter_code
_entity_poly.pdbx_strand_id
1 'polypeptide(L)'
;MTVQINYKSNIPKKTATNLIVFVDEKYNTKSLKNHVSNQEYSYINDLLKTCDVKKNLLVFEISSKKKIILVSAKKDVQESDIENLGAELYTSINNGKKANFSVNTDTIISKIDNFLGHFLHGLKLKSYIFNKYKTKKVTSHITINVIGKKNKSTTYNKLKFKALEEGTFYTRDLVSEPGNVLHPDEYAKRLNSLKKNGLKINIYDDKKLKKLGMNALLGVGQGSIRGSYLVTIEWNGANNNSKPLAFVGKGVCFDTGGYSLKPAKFMEDMTYDMAGSAVVVGLMKSLAMRKAKINAVGVVGLVENMVSGNAQRPGDIVKSFSGKTIEVLNTD
;
A
#
# COMPACT_ATOMS: atom_id res chain seq x y z
N MET A 1 -12.92 3.76 -1.48
CA MET A 1 -12.16 3.61 -0.22
C MET A 1 -13.10 3.12 0.86
N THR A 2 -12.71 2.09 1.59
CA THR A 2 -13.54 1.45 2.63
C THR A 2 -13.47 2.17 3.99
N VAL A 3 -12.46 3.02 4.22
CA VAL A 3 -12.28 3.76 5.47
C VAL A 3 -12.14 5.25 5.22
N GLN A 4 -12.97 6.05 5.89
CA GLN A 4 -12.90 7.52 5.93
C GLN A 4 -12.42 7.97 7.30
N ILE A 5 -11.43 8.88 7.36
CA ILE A 5 -10.92 9.46 8.60
C ILE A 5 -11.30 10.94 8.67
N ASN A 6 -11.98 11.33 9.73
CA ASN A 6 -12.38 12.70 10.00
C ASN A 6 -11.73 13.19 11.29
N TYR A 7 -11.15 14.38 11.26
CA TYR A 7 -10.61 15.05 12.43
C TYR A 7 -11.64 16.06 12.93
N LYS A 8 -12.28 15.77 14.07
CA LYS A 8 -13.32 16.62 14.67
C LYS A 8 -12.82 17.18 15.99
N SER A 9 -12.92 18.50 16.16
CA SER A 9 -12.55 19.17 17.40
C SER A 9 -13.60 19.05 18.52
N ASN A 10 -14.87 18.86 18.19
CA ASN A 10 -16.01 19.00 19.10
C ASN A 10 -17.02 17.85 19.01
N ILE A 11 -16.61 16.62 19.32
CA ILE A 11 -17.59 15.57 19.64
C ILE A 11 -17.69 15.49 21.16
N PRO A 12 -18.90 15.59 21.74
CA PRO A 12 -19.10 15.39 23.18
C PRO A 12 -18.53 14.02 23.57
N LYS A 13 -17.62 14.00 24.51
CA LYS A 13 -16.85 12.80 24.92
C LYS A 13 -17.76 11.62 25.35
N LYS A 14 -18.96 11.90 25.84
CA LYS A 14 -19.91 10.90 26.37
C LYS A 14 -20.97 10.39 25.38
N THR A 15 -21.05 10.94 24.17
CA THR A 15 -22.11 10.59 23.18
C THR A 15 -21.62 9.75 21.99
N ALA A 16 -20.34 9.39 21.94
CA ALA A 16 -19.82 8.53 20.91
C ALA A 16 -20.47 7.13 21.00
N THR A 17 -21.14 6.69 19.94
CA THR A 17 -21.77 5.38 19.88
C THR A 17 -20.76 4.24 19.96
N ASN A 18 -19.65 4.33 19.20
CA ASN A 18 -18.55 3.38 19.29
C ASN A 18 -17.27 4.14 19.65
N LEU A 19 -16.60 3.75 20.72
CA LEU A 19 -15.44 4.43 21.25
C LEU A 19 -14.21 3.53 21.24
N ILE A 20 -13.10 4.05 20.73
CA ILE A 20 -11.78 3.40 20.76
C ILE A 20 -10.89 4.22 21.70
N VAL A 21 -10.30 3.54 22.68
CA VAL A 21 -9.40 4.14 23.67
C VAL A 21 -8.15 3.30 23.82
N PHE A 22 -7.04 3.96 24.14
CA PHE A 22 -5.76 3.31 24.35
C PHE A 22 -5.53 3.08 25.84
N VAL A 23 -5.01 1.92 26.17
CA VAL A 23 -4.65 1.49 27.53
C VAL A 23 -3.23 0.93 27.53
N ASP A 24 -2.63 0.78 28.71
CA ASP A 24 -1.34 0.11 28.86
C ASP A 24 -1.48 -1.43 28.76
N GLU A 25 -0.35 -2.13 28.77
CA GLU A 25 -0.25 -3.60 28.66
C GLU A 25 -0.98 -4.33 29.79
N LYS A 26 -1.22 -3.65 30.93
CA LYS A 26 -1.96 -4.19 32.08
C LYS A 26 -3.44 -3.83 32.04
N TYR A 27 -3.90 -3.25 30.92
CA TYR A 27 -5.28 -2.80 30.75
C TYR A 27 -5.75 -1.85 31.85
N ASN A 28 -4.90 -0.91 32.26
CA ASN A 28 -5.27 0.12 33.23
C ASN A 28 -6.33 1.07 32.65
N THR A 29 -7.52 0.97 33.17
CA THR A 29 -8.71 1.71 32.68
C THR A 29 -8.93 3.08 33.37
N LYS A 30 -8.02 3.56 34.20
CA LYS A 30 -8.20 4.84 34.92
C LYS A 30 -8.56 6.00 33.97
N SER A 31 -7.93 6.08 32.80
CA SER A 31 -8.24 7.11 31.81
C SER A 31 -9.63 6.97 31.18
N LEU A 32 -10.16 5.74 31.11
CA LEU A 32 -11.47 5.45 30.53
C LEU A 32 -12.60 6.11 31.34
N LYS A 33 -12.48 6.22 32.68
CA LYS A 33 -13.48 6.80 33.59
C LYS A 33 -13.95 8.18 33.16
N ASN A 34 -13.09 8.97 32.52
CA ASN A 34 -13.41 10.32 32.06
C ASN A 34 -14.20 10.35 30.75
N HIS A 35 -14.37 9.20 30.08
CA HIS A 35 -14.89 9.10 28.69
C HIS A 35 -16.14 8.24 28.56
N VAL A 36 -16.52 7.53 29.63
CA VAL A 36 -17.69 6.64 29.69
C VAL A 36 -18.52 6.94 30.95
N SER A 37 -19.74 6.39 31.03
CA SER A 37 -20.56 6.49 32.27
C SER A 37 -19.99 5.59 33.39
N ASN A 38 -20.38 5.83 34.61
CA ASN A 38 -19.96 4.99 35.75
C ASN A 38 -20.41 3.53 35.59
N GLN A 39 -21.62 3.31 35.06
CA GLN A 39 -22.14 1.97 34.82
C GLN A 39 -21.29 1.22 33.72
N GLU A 40 -20.99 1.89 32.60
CA GLU A 40 -20.12 1.33 31.55
C GLU A 40 -18.73 1.04 32.08
N TYR A 41 -18.19 1.93 32.91
CA TYR A 41 -16.88 1.76 33.54
C TYR A 41 -16.85 0.54 34.46
N SER A 42 -17.85 0.37 35.35
CA SER A 42 -17.97 -0.81 36.20
C SER A 42 -18.08 -2.09 35.38
N TYR A 43 -18.99 -2.11 34.41
CA TYR A 43 -19.22 -3.25 33.55
C TYR A 43 -17.93 -3.70 32.79
N ILE A 44 -17.17 -2.76 32.22
CA ILE A 44 -15.91 -3.09 31.53
C ILE A 44 -14.89 -3.66 32.53
N ASN A 45 -14.75 -3.09 33.71
CA ASN A 45 -13.79 -3.58 34.70
C ASN A 45 -14.17 -4.97 35.23
N ASP A 46 -15.44 -5.29 35.35
CA ASP A 46 -15.87 -6.65 35.71
C ASP A 46 -15.57 -7.66 34.64
N LEU A 47 -15.83 -7.33 33.36
CA LEU A 47 -15.49 -8.19 32.24
C LEU A 47 -13.97 -8.37 32.07
N LEU A 48 -13.17 -7.35 32.34
CA LEU A 48 -11.70 -7.46 32.28
C LEU A 48 -11.12 -8.51 33.21
N LYS A 49 -11.78 -8.83 34.33
CA LYS A 49 -11.34 -9.89 35.25
C LYS A 49 -11.37 -11.29 34.62
N THR A 50 -12.20 -11.48 33.59
CA THR A 50 -12.40 -12.77 32.90
C THR A 50 -11.84 -12.79 31.48
N CYS A 51 -11.38 -11.63 30.96
CA CYS A 51 -10.83 -11.52 29.63
C CYS A 51 -9.40 -12.01 29.54
N ASP A 52 -9.04 -12.53 28.36
CA ASP A 52 -7.63 -12.80 28.01
C ASP A 52 -6.90 -11.48 27.70
N VAL A 53 -6.23 -10.94 28.71
CA VAL A 53 -5.45 -9.69 28.63
C VAL A 53 -4.13 -9.82 27.83
N LYS A 54 -3.83 -10.99 27.26
CA LYS A 54 -2.71 -11.15 26.32
C LYS A 54 -3.03 -10.61 24.92
N LYS A 55 -4.31 -10.45 24.60
CA LYS A 55 -4.74 -9.84 23.32
C LYS A 55 -4.44 -8.34 23.30
N ASN A 56 -4.07 -7.83 22.14
CA ASN A 56 -3.85 -6.39 21.95
C ASN A 56 -5.14 -5.57 21.90
N LEU A 57 -6.27 -6.20 21.56
CA LEU A 57 -7.58 -5.56 21.45
C LEU A 57 -8.63 -6.34 22.23
N LEU A 58 -9.42 -5.60 23.00
CA LEU A 58 -10.62 -6.12 23.64
C LEU A 58 -11.83 -5.30 23.22
N VAL A 59 -12.87 -5.96 22.73
CA VAL A 59 -14.11 -5.35 22.25
C VAL A 59 -15.22 -5.65 23.24
N PHE A 60 -15.78 -4.61 23.86
CA PHE A 60 -16.90 -4.70 24.78
C PHE A 60 -18.17 -4.21 24.10
N GLU A 61 -19.16 -5.07 23.97
CA GLU A 61 -20.48 -4.73 23.46
C GLU A 61 -21.34 -4.21 24.62
N ILE A 62 -21.47 -2.90 24.73
CA ILE A 62 -22.26 -2.25 25.78
C ILE A 62 -23.75 -2.33 25.47
N SER A 63 -24.10 -2.26 24.18
CA SER A 63 -25.46 -2.43 23.67
C SER A 63 -25.40 -2.79 22.20
N SER A 64 -26.56 -3.09 21.58
CA SER A 64 -26.67 -3.31 20.13
C SER A 64 -26.15 -2.15 19.27
N LYS A 65 -26.04 -0.95 19.84
CA LYS A 65 -25.61 0.28 19.13
C LYS A 65 -24.30 0.86 19.64
N LYS A 66 -23.71 0.32 20.72
CA LYS A 66 -22.52 0.91 21.35
C LYS A 66 -21.48 -0.16 21.68
N LYS A 67 -20.28 0.04 21.17
CA LYS A 67 -19.09 -0.77 21.47
C LYS A 67 -18.01 0.13 22.07
N ILE A 68 -17.26 -0.40 23.02
CA ILE A 68 -16.05 0.22 23.56
C ILE A 68 -14.90 -0.74 23.25
N ILE A 69 -13.86 -0.24 22.59
CA ILE A 69 -12.70 -1.01 22.20
C ILE A 69 -11.49 -0.47 22.95
N LEU A 70 -10.88 -1.35 23.74
CA LEU A 70 -9.62 -1.06 24.38
C LEU A 70 -8.48 -1.56 23.49
N VAL A 71 -7.56 -0.67 23.17
CA VAL A 71 -6.35 -0.98 22.41
C VAL A 71 -5.17 -0.90 23.37
N SER A 72 -4.55 -2.04 23.63
CA SER A 72 -3.35 -2.12 24.46
C SER A 72 -2.14 -1.65 23.69
N ALA A 73 -1.40 -0.70 24.20
CA ALA A 73 -0.18 -0.20 23.58
C ALA A 73 0.92 -0.05 24.63
N LYS A 74 2.14 -0.51 24.28
CA LYS A 74 3.34 -0.30 25.08
C LYS A 74 3.76 1.17 25.04
N LYS A 75 4.47 1.63 26.07
CA LYS A 75 5.06 2.97 26.05
C LYS A 75 6.14 3.08 24.97
N ASP A 76 6.99 2.07 24.89
CA ASP A 76 8.11 1.97 23.95
C ASP A 76 7.78 0.86 22.94
N VAL A 77 7.15 1.24 21.83
CA VAL A 77 6.64 0.36 20.77
C VAL A 77 7.27 0.80 19.43
N GLN A 78 7.51 -0.14 18.53
CA GLN A 78 8.01 0.19 17.19
C GLN A 78 6.88 0.73 16.30
N GLU A 79 7.21 1.55 15.31
CA GLU A 79 6.24 2.11 14.35
C GLU A 79 5.45 0.99 13.64
N SER A 80 6.13 -0.10 13.26
CA SER A 80 5.51 -1.28 12.64
C SER A 80 4.48 -1.96 13.54
N ASP A 81 4.72 -2.03 14.85
CA ASP A 81 3.78 -2.63 15.79
C ASP A 81 2.54 -1.76 15.95
N ILE A 82 2.71 -0.43 15.93
CA ILE A 82 1.59 0.52 15.94
C ILE A 82 0.73 0.35 14.69
N GLU A 83 1.35 0.17 13.52
CA GLU A 83 0.65 -0.09 12.26
C GLU A 83 -0.10 -1.42 12.31
N ASN A 84 0.52 -2.47 12.89
CA ASN A 84 -0.14 -3.76 13.11
C ASN A 84 -1.35 -3.65 14.04
N LEU A 85 -1.27 -2.88 15.13
CA LEU A 85 -2.43 -2.61 15.99
C LEU A 85 -3.58 -1.93 15.23
N GLY A 86 -3.26 -1.01 14.34
CA GLY A 86 -4.26 -0.39 13.45
C GLY A 86 -4.90 -1.40 12.48
N ALA A 87 -4.10 -2.31 11.94
CA ALA A 87 -4.58 -3.38 11.06
C ALA A 87 -5.47 -4.39 11.82
N GLU A 88 -5.09 -4.78 13.04
CA GLU A 88 -5.89 -5.62 13.93
C GLU A 88 -7.24 -4.96 14.25
N LEU A 89 -7.23 -3.65 14.55
CA LEU A 89 -8.47 -2.92 14.76
C LEU A 89 -9.39 -3.02 13.55
N TYR A 90 -8.87 -2.77 12.34
CA TYR A 90 -9.70 -2.89 11.14
C TYR A 90 -10.33 -4.28 11.03
N THR A 91 -9.57 -5.33 11.27
CA THR A 91 -10.08 -6.72 11.23
C THR A 91 -11.20 -6.95 12.25
N SER A 92 -11.08 -6.39 13.45
CA SER A 92 -12.07 -6.57 14.53
C SER A 92 -13.37 -5.79 14.32
N ILE A 93 -13.31 -4.64 13.61
CA ILE A 93 -14.48 -3.77 13.42
C ILE A 93 -15.15 -3.94 12.05
N ASN A 94 -14.49 -4.60 11.10
CA ASN A 94 -15.01 -4.80 9.75
C ASN A 94 -15.94 -6.02 9.69
N ASN A 95 -17.23 -5.76 9.78
CA ASN A 95 -18.29 -6.77 9.63
C ASN A 95 -19.08 -6.63 8.31
N GLY A 96 -18.54 -5.94 7.32
CA GLY A 96 -19.20 -5.68 6.03
C GLY A 96 -20.32 -4.63 6.07
N LYS A 97 -20.64 -4.07 7.24
CA LYS A 97 -21.68 -3.05 7.41
C LYS A 97 -21.08 -1.65 7.59
N LYS A 98 -21.89 -0.64 7.33
CA LYS A 98 -21.54 0.76 7.62
C LYS A 98 -21.45 0.97 9.14
N ALA A 99 -20.32 1.50 9.61
CA ALA A 99 -20.10 1.76 11.03
C ALA A 99 -19.27 3.03 11.27
N ASN A 100 -19.56 3.71 12.39
CA ASN A 100 -18.84 4.90 12.82
C ASN A 100 -18.17 4.62 14.16
N PHE A 101 -16.89 4.97 14.26
CA PHE A 101 -16.08 4.85 15.46
C PHE A 101 -15.43 6.18 15.80
N SER A 102 -15.20 6.43 17.09
CA SER A 102 -14.47 7.59 17.59
C SER A 102 -13.18 7.12 18.27
N VAL A 103 -12.04 7.56 17.78
CA VAL A 103 -10.71 7.31 18.38
C VAL A 103 -10.38 8.47 19.30
N ASN A 104 -10.22 8.20 20.60
CA ASN A 104 -9.91 9.22 21.58
C ASN A 104 -8.39 9.37 21.76
N THR A 105 -7.83 10.45 21.25
CA THR A 105 -6.39 10.71 21.28
C THR A 105 -5.88 11.10 22.67
N ASP A 106 -6.76 11.56 23.58
CA ASP A 106 -6.34 11.95 24.94
C ASP A 106 -5.93 10.73 25.78
N THR A 107 -6.29 9.53 25.35
CA THR A 107 -5.94 8.26 26.01
C THR A 107 -4.63 7.65 25.51
N ILE A 108 -4.00 8.20 24.49
CA ILE A 108 -2.70 7.71 23.99
C ILE A 108 -1.63 7.89 25.07
N ILE A 109 -0.96 6.79 25.42
CA ILE A 109 0.08 6.74 26.47
C ILE A 109 1.50 6.67 25.91
N SER A 110 1.64 6.22 24.66
CA SER A 110 2.93 6.11 23.98
C SER A 110 3.59 7.48 23.81
N LYS A 111 4.92 7.49 23.90
CA LYS A 111 5.76 8.68 23.65
C LYS A 111 6.24 8.76 22.19
N ILE A 112 5.93 7.75 21.38
CA ILE A 112 6.33 7.69 19.97
C ILE A 112 5.67 8.83 19.19
N ASP A 113 6.48 9.56 18.48
CA ASP A 113 6.00 10.62 17.59
C ASP A 113 5.05 10.05 16.54
N ASN A 114 3.94 10.74 16.34
CA ASN A 114 2.92 10.35 15.35
C ASN A 114 2.27 8.97 15.56
N PHE A 115 2.23 8.47 16.80
CA PHE A 115 1.54 7.21 17.14
C PHE A 115 0.18 7.08 16.43
N LEU A 116 -0.65 8.11 16.52
CA LEU A 116 -1.96 8.12 15.85
C LEU A 116 -1.84 7.99 14.33
N GLY A 117 -0.85 8.63 13.74
CA GLY A 117 -0.60 8.56 12.29
C GLY A 117 -0.28 7.15 11.84
N HIS A 118 0.65 6.46 12.50
CA HIS A 118 1.00 5.06 12.24
C HIS A 118 -0.19 4.13 12.48
N PHE A 119 -0.91 4.30 13.58
CA PHE A 119 -2.10 3.50 13.89
C PHE A 119 -3.18 3.60 12.80
N LEU A 120 -3.51 4.83 12.37
CA LEU A 120 -4.49 5.05 11.31
C LEU A 120 -3.97 4.60 9.94
N HIS A 121 -2.66 4.69 9.70
CA HIS A 121 -2.02 4.19 8.49
C HIS A 121 -2.17 2.68 8.36
N GLY A 122 -1.83 1.92 9.40
CA GLY A 122 -2.01 0.46 9.42
C GLY A 122 -3.46 0.05 9.19
N LEU A 123 -4.41 0.73 9.85
CA LEU A 123 -5.85 0.53 9.63
C LEU A 123 -6.25 0.76 8.17
N LYS A 124 -5.73 1.82 7.55
CA LYS A 124 -5.96 2.13 6.14
C LYS A 124 -5.36 1.07 5.22
N LEU A 125 -4.11 0.68 5.43
CA LEU A 125 -3.44 -0.32 4.60
C LEU A 125 -4.17 -1.67 4.62
N LYS A 126 -4.71 -2.06 5.79
CA LYS A 126 -5.51 -3.29 5.93
C LYS A 126 -6.87 -3.19 5.24
N SER A 127 -7.41 -1.98 5.10
CA SER A 127 -8.73 -1.76 4.49
C SER A 127 -8.74 -1.83 2.96
N TYR A 128 -7.59 -2.08 2.32
CA TYR A 128 -7.51 -2.19 0.87
C TYR A 128 -8.31 -3.37 0.34
N ILE A 129 -9.08 -3.14 -0.69
CA ILE A 129 -9.84 -4.15 -1.44
C ILE A 129 -9.80 -3.82 -2.92
N PHE A 130 -9.35 -4.77 -3.74
CA PHE A 130 -9.45 -4.66 -5.19
C PHE A 130 -10.81 -5.17 -5.66
N ASN A 131 -11.69 -4.25 -6.01
CA ASN A 131 -13.10 -4.55 -6.37
C ASN A 131 -13.43 -4.28 -7.84
N LYS A 132 -12.43 -3.96 -8.67
CA LYS A 132 -12.64 -3.39 -10.00
C LYS A 132 -13.48 -4.30 -10.91
N TYR A 133 -13.21 -5.61 -10.85
CA TYR A 133 -13.85 -6.59 -11.73
C TYR A 133 -14.91 -7.46 -11.04
N LYS A 134 -15.19 -7.21 -9.76
CA LYS A 134 -16.22 -7.98 -9.04
C LYS A 134 -17.61 -7.51 -9.42
N THR A 135 -18.48 -8.45 -9.80
CA THR A 135 -19.92 -8.18 -10.06
C THR A 135 -20.61 -7.67 -8.80
N LYS A 136 -20.38 -8.31 -7.66
CA LYS A 136 -20.82 -7.85 -6.35
C LYS A 136 -19.66 -7.17 -5.63
N LYS A 137 -19.68 -5.85 -5.56
CA LYS A 137 -18.65 -5.06 -4.87
C LYS A 137 -18.82 -5.18 -3.36
N VAL A 138 -17.74 -5.53 -2.67
CA VAL A 138 -17.71 -5.46 -1.20
C VAL A 138 -17.67 -3.98 -0.81
N THR A 139 -18.72 -3.52 -0.14
CA THR A 139 -18.84 -2.14 0.35
C THR A 139 -18.88 -2.15 1.87
N SER A 140 -17.73 -2.11 2.52
CA SER A 140 -17.69 -1.74 3.93
C SER A 140 -17.36 -0.24 4.01
N HIS A 141 -18.15 0.54 4.72
CA HIS A 141 -17.91 1.96 4.92
C HIS A 141 -17.70 2.21 6.42
N ILE A 142 -16.43 2.24 6.82
CA ILE A 142 -16.06 2.55 8.20
C ILE A 142 -15.64 4.02 8.26
N THR A 143 -16.25 4.77 9.17
CA THR A 143 -15.86 6.15 9.45
C THR A 143 -15.16 6.21 10.80
N ILE A 144 -13.93 6.71 10.81
CA ILE A 144 -13.15 6.94 12.02
C ILE A 144 -13.15 8.45 12.32
N ASN A 145 -13.74 8.85 13.41
CA ASN A 145 -13.70 10.22 13.91
C ASN A 145 -12.58 10.34 14.94
N VAL A 146 -11.57 11.12 14.67
CA VAL A 146 -10.49 11.41 15.63
C VAL A 146 -10.96 12.53 16.56
N ILE A 147 -11.06 12.22 17.85
CA ILE A 147 -11.47 13.14 18.90
C ILE A 147 -10.36 13.32 19.95
N GLY A 148 -10.41 14.40 20.73
CA GLY A 148 -9.38 14.73 21.72
C GLY A 148 -8.36 15.75 21.19
N LYS A 149 -7.53 16.27 22.11
CA LYS A 149 -6.56 17.34 21.83
C LYS A 149 -5.13 16.82 21.73
N LYS A 150 -4.85 15.69 22.39
CA LYS A 150 -3.52 15.08 22.48
C LYS A 150 -3.14 14.38 21.16
N ASN A 151 -1.89 14.42 20.80
CA ASN A 151 -1.31 13.64 19.69
C ASN A 151 -2.03 13.79 18.34
N LYS A 152 -2.57 14.98 18.05
CA LYS A 152 -3.10 15.27 16.72
C LYS A 152 -1.95 15.33 15.71
N SER A 153 -2.08 14.57 14.64
CA SER A 153 -1.14 14.63 13.51
C SER A 153 -1.03 16.05 12.95
N THR A 154 0.20 16.50 12.74
CA THR A 154 0.49 17.74 12.00
C THR A 154 0.02 17.63 10.54
N THR A 155 -0.11 18.76 9.85
CA THR A 155 -0.44 18.76 8.41
C THR A 155 0.61 18.00 7.61
N TYR A 156 1.89 18.14 7.96
CA TYR A 156 3.00 17.41 7.33
C TYR A 156 2.83 15.88 7.45
N ASN A 157 2.53 15.38 8.64
CA ASN A 157 2.38 13.95 8.87
C ASN A 157 1.14 13.37 8.16
N LYS A 158 0.04 14.12 8.13
CA LYS A 158 -1.14 13.74 7.34
C LYS A 158 -0.80 13.60 5.85
N LEU A 159 -0.01 14.52 5.31
CA LEU A 159 0.45 14.46 3.92
C LEU A 159 1.39 13.28 3.69
N LYS A 160 2.33 13.02 4.61
CA LYS A 160 3.24 11.85 4.58
C LYS A 160 2.45 10.55 4.49
N PHE A 161 1.54 10.31 5.44
CA PHE A 161 0.77 9.07 5.47
C PHE A 161 -0.17 8.93 4.27
N LYS A 162 -0.81 10.01 3.83
CA LYS A 162 -1.61 10.00 2.61
C LYS A 162 -0.78 9.62 1.38
N ALA A 163 0.42 10.15 1.24
CA ALA A 163 1.31 9.83 0.12
C ALA A 163 1.74 8.36 0.14
N LEU A 164 2.05 7.81 1.32
CA LEU A 164 2.40 6.40 1.50
C LEU A 164 1.22 5.48 1.16
N GLU A 165 0.01 5.81 1.64
CA GLU A 165 -1.22 5.07 1.29
C GLU A 165 -1.46 5.04 -0.21
N GLU A 166 -1.44 6.21 -0.85
CA GLU A 166 -1.69 6.37 -2.28
C GLU A 166 -0.66 5.64 -3.15
N GLY A 167 0.62 5.63 -2.75
CA GLY A 167 1.66 4.86 -3.42
C GLY A 167 1.46 3.37 -3.26
N THR A 168 1.23 2.90 -2.03
CA THR A 168 1.00 1.49 -1.73
C THR A 168 -0.26 0.96 -2.43
N PHE A 169 -1.36 1.73 -2.43
CA PHE A 169 -2.59 1.31 -3.10
C PHE A 169 -2.42 1.30 -4.61
N TYR A 170 -1.67 2.24 -5.17
CA TYR A 170 -1.37 2.24 -6.60
C TYR A 170 -0.53 1.02 -7.00
N THR A 171 0.46 0.64 -6.18
CA THR A 171 1.20 -0.62 -6.35
C THR A 171 0.27 -1.83 -6.33
N ARG A 172 -0.58 -1.94 -5.30
CA ARG A 172 -1.51 -3.07 -5.15
C ARG A 172 -2.53 -3.13 -6.29
N ASP A 173 -3.02 -1.98 -6.76
CA ASP A 173 -3.93 -1.89 -7.90
C ASP A 173 -3.25 -2.42 -9.18
N LEU A 174 -1.99 -2.03 -9.44
CA LEU A 174 -1.24 -2.52 -10.59
C LEU A 174 -1.03 -4.03 -10.54
N VAL A 175 -0.60 -4.55 -9.39
CA VAL A 175 -0.34 -6.00 -9.20
C VAL A 175 -1.62 -6.84 -9.27
N SER A 176 -2.77 -6.25 -8.92
CA SER A 176 -4.06 -6.96 -8.96
C SER A 176 -4.76 -6.90 -10.32
N GLU A 177 -4.21 -6.17 -11.28
CA GLU A 177 -4.77 -6.11 -12.64
C GLU A 177 -4.48 -7.40 -13.40
N PRO A 178 -5.44 -7.95 -14.17
CA PRO A 178 -5.19 -9.09 -15.03
C PRO A 178 -4.35 -8.70 -16.25
N GLY A 179 -3.57 -9.66 -16.81
CA GLY A 179 -2.66 -9.44 -17.93
C GLY A 179 -3.33 -8.92 -19.21
N ASN A 180 -4.59 -9.31 -19.46
CA ASN A 180 -5.34 -8.79 -20.61
C ASN A 180 -5.72 -7.31 -20.49
N VAL A 181 -5.55 -6.72 -19.30
CA VAL A 181 -5.77 -5.29 -19.04
C VAL A 181 -4.47 -4.54 -18.83
N LEU A 182 -3.60 -5.03 -17.95
CA LEU A 182 -2.31 -4.39 -17.68
C LEU A 182 -1.19 -5.02 -18.53
N HIS A 183 -1.34 -4.98 -19.86
CA HIS A 183 -0.27 -5.28 -20.79
C HIS A 183 0.72 -4.11 -20.92
N PRO A 184 1.92 -4.29 -21.50
CA PRO A 184 2.97 -3.26 -21.51
C PRO A 184 2.52 -1.89 -22.05
N ASP A 185 1.72 -1.85 -23.11
CA ASP A 185 1.23 -0.60 -23.73
C ASP A 185 0.35 0.19 -22.74
N GLU A 186 -0.62 -0.47 -22.10
CA GLU A 186 -1.50 0.17 -21.12
C GLU A 186 -0.73 0.58 -19.87
N TYR A 187 0.25 -0.22 -19.46
CA TYR A 187 1.07 0.11 -18.30
C TYR A 187 1.89 1.39 -18.57
N ALA A 188 2.60 1.46 -19.69
CA ALA A 188 3.35 2.66 -20.11
C ALA A 188 2.44 3.90 -20.16
N LYS A 189 1.22 3.76 -20.68
CA LYS A 189 0.20 4.82 -20.72
C LYS A 189 -0.21 5.27 -19.31
N ARG A 190 -0.45 4.33 -18.39
CA ARG A 190 -0.77 4.65 -16.99
C ARG A 190 0.37 5.40 -16.30
N LEU A 191 1.63 4.99 -16.54
CA LEU A 191 2.78 5.69 -15.99
C LEU A 191 2.87 7.13 -16.49
N ASN A 192 2.57 7.38 -17.78
CA ASN A 192 2.56 8.75 -18.31
C ASN A 192 1.59 9.67 -17.56
N SER A 193 0.49 9.15 -17.02
CA SER A 193 -0.47 9.92 -16.24
C SER A 193 0.10 10.47 -14.92
N LEU A 194 1.21 9.91 -14.42
CA LEU A 194 1.86 10.34 -13.18
C LEU A 194 2.58 11.69 -13.32
N LYS A 195 2.72 12.23 -14.54
CA LYS A 195 3.17 13.62 -14.77
C LYS A 195 2.36 14.63 -13.97
N LYS A 196 1.06 14.37 -13.75
CA LYS A 196 0.18 15.20 -12.91
C LYS A 196 0.64 15.32 -11.45
N ASN A 197 1.46 14.39 -10.98
CA ASN A 197 2.05 14.41 -9.63
C ASN A 197 3.40 15.16 -9.58
N GLY A 198 3.84 15.76 -10.69
CA GLY A 198 5.13 16.47 -10.79
C GLY A 198 6.31 15.57 -11.13
N LEU A 199 6.07 14.32 -11.53
CA LEU A 199 7.09 13.40 -12.02
C LEU A 199 7.41 13.67 -13.49
N LYS A 200 8.69 13.63 -13.86
CA LYS A 200 9.12 13.65 -15.26
C LYS A 200 9.15 12.20 -15.76
N ILE A 201 8.38 11.91 -16.79
CA ILE A 201 8.22 10.58 -17.37
C ILE A 201 8.72 10.59 -18.80
N ASN A 202 9.67 9.68 -19.11
CA ASN A 202 10.12 9.41 -20.47
C ASN A 202 9.79 7.95 -20.80
N ILE A 203 9.23 7.74 -21.99
CA ILE A 203 8.85 6.41 -22.50
C ILE A 203 9.68 6.12 -23.73
N TYR A 204 10.38 5.00 -23.71
CA TYR A 204 11.17 4.48 -24.82
C TYR A 204 10.45 3.24 -25.36
N ASP A 205 9.92 3.35 -26.57
CA ASP A 205 9.24 2.29 -27.30
C ASP A 205 10.23 1.35 -28.04
N ASP A 206 9.75 0.30 -28.66
CA ASP A 206 10.56 -0.67 -29.40
C ASP A 206 11.54 0.00 -30.36
N LYS A 207 11.12 1.04 -31.10
CA LYS A 207 11.97 1.74 -32.06
C LYS A 207 13.15 2.42 -31.40
N LYS A 208 12.89 3.08 -30.25
CA LYS A 208 13.93 3.76 -29.45
C LYS A 208 14.84 2.75 -28.76
N LEU A 209 14.27 1.66 -28.22
CA LEU A 209 15.01 0.60 -27.55
C LEU A 209 15.97 -0.09 -28.53
N LYS A 210 15.52 -0.35 -29.76
CA LYS A 210 16.36 -0.91 -30.87
C LYS A 210 17.50 0.02 -31.22
N LYS A 211 17.24 1.33 -31.35
CA LYS A 211 18.29 2.33 -31.60
C LYS A 211 19.32 2.41 -30.49
N LEU A 212 18.91 2.20 -29.24
CA LEU A 212 19.79 2.17 -28.07
C LEU A 212 20.55 0.84 -27.92
N GLY A 213 20.22 -0.19 -28.70
CA GLY A 213 20.84 -1.52 -28.58
C GLY A 213 20.39 -2.31 -27.32
N MET A 214 19.21 -2.04 -26.79
CA MET A 214 18.64 -2.73 -25.61
C MET A 214 18.02 -4.08 -25.99
N ASN A 215 18.78 -4.91 -26.71
CA ASN A 215 18.25 -6.14 -27.32
C ASN A 215 17.92 -7.21 -26.27
N ALA A 216 18.55 -7.19 -25.09
CA ALA A 216 18.20 -8.11 -24.02
C ALA A 216 16.75 -7.88 -23.54
N LEU A 217 16.31 -6.62 -23.40
CA LEU A 217 14.92 -6.29 -23.06
C LEU A 217 13.97 -6.65 -24.21
N LEU A 218 14.34 -6.30 -25.44
CA LEU A 218 13.55 -6.58 -26.64
C LEU A 218 13.39 -8.09 -26.86
N GLY A 219 14.43 -8.88 -26.58
CA GLY A 219 14.40 -10.34 -26.71
C GLY A 219 13.33 -11.00 -25.85
N VAL A 220 13.15 -10.54 -24.62
CA VAL A 220 12.09 -11.06 -23.75
C VAL A 220 10.70 -10.78 -24.32
N GLY A 221 10.48 -9.59 -24.88
CA GLY A 221 9.17 -9.16 -25.39
C GLY A 221 8.86 -9.55 -26.83
N GLN A 222 9.84 -10.05 -27.61
CA GLN A 222 9.66 -10.23 -29.06
C GLN A 222 8.63 -11.29 -29.44
N GLY A 223 8.28 -12.19 -28.54
CA GLY A 223 7.22 -13.20 -28.74
C GLY A 223 5.81 -12.66 -28.58
N SER A 224 5.64 -11.50 -27.94
CA SER A 224 4.34 -10.87 -27.75
C SER A 224 3.90 -10.05 -28.97
N ILE A 225 2.58 -9.92 -29.14
CA ILE A 225 1.98 -8.94 -30.07
C ILE A 225 1.98 -7.51 -29.50
N ARG A 226 2.36 -7.35 -28.20
CA ARG A 226 2.44 -6.07 -27.51
C ARG A 226 3.82 -5.46 -27.67
N GLY A 227 3.91 -4.14 -27.55
CA GLY A 227 5.17 -3.44 -27.54
C GLY A 227 6.01 -3.69 -26.29
N SER A 228 7.32 -3.47 -26.38
CA SER A 228 8.25 -3.44 -25.25
C SER A 228 8.61 -1.99 -24.92
N TYR A 229 8.69 -1.66 -23.64
CA TYR A 229 8.96 -0.29 -23.20
C TYR A 229 10.00 -0.25 -22.08
N LEU A 230 10.84 0.79 -22.11
CA LEU A 230 11.56 1.25 -20.93
C LEU A 230 10.94 2.59 -20.50
N VAL A 231 10.59 2.70 -19.23
CA VAL A 231 10.06 3.96 -18.70
C VAL A 231 10.97 4.47 -17.60
N THR A 232 11.43 5.72 -17.72
CA THR A 232 12.11 6.44 -16.63
C THR A 232 11.17 7.40 -15.96
N ILE A 233 11.24 7.43 -14.62
CA ILE A 233 10.37 8.20 -13.73
C ILE A 233 11.28 9.02 -12.83
N GLU A 234 11.38 10.34 -13.06
CA GLU A 234 12.31 11.21 -12.35
C GLU A 234 11.58 12.09 -11.33
N TRP A 235 12.17 12.22 -10.14
CA TRP A 235 11.78 13.15 -9.10
C TRP A 235 12.99 13.97 -8.66
N ASN A 236 12.93 15.30 -8.83
CA ASN A 236 14.00 16.24 -8.50
C ASN A 236 13.58 17.10 -7.28
N GLY A 237 13.52 16.47 -6.11
CA GLY A 237 13.01 17.11 -4.90
C GLY A 237 14.08 17.77 -4.04
N ALA A 238 15.36 17.45 -4.23
CA ALA A 238 16.47 18.06 -3.47
C ALA A 238 16.85 19.46 -3.96
N ASN A 239 16.38 19.87 -5.15
CA ASN A 239 16.71 21.15 -5.79
C ASN A 239 18.23 21.44 -5.86
N ASN A 240 19.03 20.40 -6.05
CA ASN A 240 20.48 20.46 -6.21
C ASN A 240 20.95 19.46 -7.27
N ASN A 241 22.23 19.51 -7.64
CA ASN A 241 22.84 18.60 -8.63
C ASN A 241 23.33 17.27 -8.04
N SER A 242 22.82 16.85 -6.87
CA SER A 242 23.18 15.53 -6.32
C SER A 242 22.69 14.42 -7.22
N LYS A 243 23.52 13.35 -7.33
CA LYS A 243 23.14 12.16 -8.09
C LYS A 243 21.85 11.57 -7.52
N PRO A 244 20.90 11.19 -8.39
CA PRO A 244 19.65 10.59 -7.93
C PRO A 244 19.86 9.16 -7.40
N LEU A 245 19.05 8.76 -6.43
CA LEU A 245 18.89 7.37 -6.07
C LEU A 245 18.16 6.65 -7.20
N ALA A 246 18.72 5.54 -7.69
CA ALA A 246 18.13 4.76 -8.77
C ALA A 246 17.39 3.55 -8.20
N PHE A 247 16.15 3.36 -8.67
CA PHE A 247 15.30 2.21 -8.35
C PHE A 247 14.94 1.51 -9.65
N VAL A 248 15.31 0.23 -9.79
CA VAL A 248 15.05 -0.56 -10.98
C VAL A 248 14.01 -1.64 -10.67
N GLY A 249 12.99 -1.77 -11.51
CA GLY A 249 11.90 -2.72 -11.31
C GLY A 249 11.62 -3.60 -12.52
N LYS A 250 11.52 -4.92 -12.32
CA LYS A 250 11.05 -5.90 -13.29
C LYS A 250 9.58 -5.63 -13.60
N GLY A 251 9.23 -5.53 -14.89
CA GLY A 251 7.89 -5.23 -15.37
C GLY A 251 7.39 -6.20 -16.44
N VAL A 252 7.54 -7.51 -16.20
CA VAL A 252 6.97 -8.54 -17.07
C VAL A 252 5.49 -8.66 -16.77
N CYS A 253 4.64 -8.10 -17.66
CA CYS A 253 3.20 -7.96 -17.41
C CYS A 253 2.46 -9.29 -17.42
N PHE A 254 2.99 -10.26 -18.17
CA PHE A 254 2.62 -11.67 -18.10
C PHE A 254 3.80 -12.51 -18.55
N ASP A 255 4.07 -13.63 -17.89
CA ASP A 255 5.22 -14.47 -18.16
C ASP A 255 4.81 -15.93 -18.35
N THR A 256 4.83 -16.39 -19.60
CA THR A 256 4.64 -17.81 -19.94
C THR A 256 5.91 -18.63 -19.79
N GLY A 257 7.09 -17.98 -19.61
CA GLY A 257 8.40 -18.59 -19.71
C GLY A 257 8.96 -18.62 -21.15
N GLY A 258 8.18 -18.20 -22.15
CA GLY A 258 8.59 -18.31 -23.55
C GLY A 258 8.72 -19.77 -23.98
N TYR A 259 9.76 -20.12 -24.74
CA TYR A 259 10.00 -21.52 -25.13
C TYR A 259 10.41 -22.42 -23.96
N SER A 260 10.98 -21.87 -22.89
CA SER A 260 11.14 -22.58 -21.62
C SER A 260 9.81 -22.50 -20.82
N LEU A 261 8.75 -23.08 -21.41
CA LEU A 261 7.36 -22.90 -20.99
C LEU A 261 7.13 -23.36 -19.55
N LYS A 262 6.54 -22.49 -18.76
CA LYS A 262 6.13 -22.80 -17.38
C LYS A 262 5.05 -23.87 -17.35
N PRO A 263 5.00 -24.73 -16.31
CA PRO A 263 3.86 -25.61 -16.08
C PRO A 263 2.54 -24.80 -15.95
N ALA A 264 1.44 -25.38 -16.44
CA ALA A 264 0.11 -24.74 -16.36
C ALA A 264 -0.28 -24.38 -14.90
N LYS A 265 0.14 -25.21 -13.95
CA LYS A 265 -0.08 -24.96 -12.52
C LYS A 265 0.68 -23.69 -12.09
N PHE A 266 -0.05 -22.73 -11.54
CA PHE A 266 0.43 -21.41 -11.09
C PHE A 266 0.84 -20.44 -12.21
N MET A 267 0.61 -20.76 -13.49
CA MET A 267 0.88 -19.81 -14.56
C MET A 267 -0.07 -18.59 -14.48
N GLU A 268 -1.28 -18.76 -13.96
CA GLU A 268 -2.23 -17.69 -13.69
C GLU A 268 -1.69 -16.63 -12.71
N ASP A 269 -0.75 -17.01 -11.85
CA ASP A 269 -0.10 -16.11 -10.91
C ASP A 269 0.90 -15.17 -11.59
N MET A 270 1.33 -15.47 -12.81
CA MET A 270 2.30 -14.67 -13.56
C MET A 270 1.78 -13.28 -14.00
N THR A 271 0.55 -12.94 -13.67
CA THR A 271 0.04 -11.57 -13.72
C THR A 271 0.78 -10.61 -12.77
N TYR A 272 1.39 -11.14 -11.69
CA TYR A 272 2.17 -10.34 -10.76
C TYR A 272 3.68 -10.28 -11.05
N ASP A 273 4.17 -10.85 -12.14
CA ASP A 273 5.60 -10.83 -12.48
C ASP A 273 6.13 -9.43 -12.84
N MET A 274 5.28 -8.45 -12.76
CA MET A 274 5.56 -7.03 -12.86
C MET A 274 5.55 -6.32 -11.48
N ALA A 275 5.42 -7.03 -10.37
CA ALA A 275 5.28 -6.44 -9.04
C ALA A 275 6.50 -5.58 -8.65
N GLY A 276 7.71 -5.95 -9.07
CA GLY A 276 8.92 -5.16 -8.85
C GLY A 276 8.81 -3.75 -9.45
N SER A 277 8.31 -3.64 -10.69
CA SER A 277 8.06 -2.33 -11.32
C SER A 277 6.94 -1.57 -10.61
N ALA A 278 5.89 -2.25 -10.17
CA ALA A 278 4.79 -1.61 -9.44
C ALA A 278 5.24 -1.00 -8.12
N VAL A 279 6.16 -1.67 -7.39
CA VAL A 279 6.77 -1.12 -6.16
C VAL A 279 7.57 0.14 -6.47
N VAL A 280 8.40 0.12 -7.51
CA VAL A 280 9.16 1.32 -7.95
C VAL A 280 8.21 2.47 -8.28
N VAL A 281 7.16 2.21 -9.03
CA VAL A 281 6.17 3.23 -9.42
C VAL A 281 5.44 3.80 -8.22
N GLY A 282 4.98 2.95 -7.28
CA GLY A 282 4.32 3.38 -6.05
C GLY A 282 5.25 4.21 -5.16
N LEU A 283 6.52 3.82 -5.06
CA LEU A 283 7.55 4.60 -4.36
C LEU A 283 7.71 5.99 -4.98
N MET A 284 7.92 6.08 -6.30
CA MET A 284 8.09 7.34 -7.00
C MET A 284 6.87 8.26 -6.85
N LYS A 285 5.66 7.69 -6.93
CA LYS A 285 4.41 8.41 -6.65
C LYS A 285 4.40 8.97 -5.22
N SER A 286 4.78 8.16 -4.22
CA SER A 286 4.85 8.58 -2.82
C SER A 286 5.86 9.70 -2.60
N LEU A 287 7.05 9.62 -3.20
CA LEU A 287 8.09 10.65 -3.10
C LEU A 287 7.59 11.99 -3.64
N ALA A 288 6.96 11.98 -4.81
CA ALA A 288 6.39 13.17 -5.43
C ALA A 288 5.25 13.77 -4.59
N MET A 289 4.29 12.95 -4.15
CA MET A 289 3.14 13.42 -3.38
C MET A 289 3.51 14.03 -2.03
N ARG A 290 4.53 13.49 -1.35
CA ARG A 290 5.02 14.05 -0.07
C ARG A 290 6.07 15.13 -0.25
N LYS A 291 6.42 15.47 -1.50
CA LYS A 291 7.47 16.46 -1.85
C LYS A 291 8.79 16.14 -1.14
N ALA A 292 9.23 14.88 -1.26
CA ALA A 292 10.45 14.40 -0.60
C ALA A 292 11.67 15.21 -1.09
N LYS A 293 12.53 15.65 -0.16
CA LYS A 293 13.74 16.46 -0.44
C LYS A 293 14.90 15.57 -0.89
N ILE A 294 14.68 14.75 -1.91
CA ILE A 294 15.70 13.88 -2.53
C ILE A 294 15.53 13.89 -4.04
N ASN A 295 16.63 13.59 -4.75
CA ASN A 295 16.56 13.28 -6.19
C ASN A 295 16.47 11.77 -6.33
N ALA A 296 15.56 11.29 -7.15
CA ALA A 296 15.33 9.86 -7.39
C ALA A 296 14.94 9.60 -8.84
N VAL A 297 15.30 8.43 -9.35
CA VAL A 297 14.90 7.93 -10.65
C VAL A 297 14.42 6.49 -10.54
N GLY A 298 13.19 6.23 -10.98
CA GLY A 298 12.67 4.90 -11.20
C GLY A 298 12.93 4.48 -12.64
N VAL A 299 13.37 3.25 -12.87
CA VAL A 299 13.57 2.67 -14.20
C VAL A 299 12.84 1.34 -14.25
N VAL A 300 11.88 1.20 -15.17
CA VAL A 300 11.09 -0.02 -15.31
C VAL A 300 11.07 -0.49 -16.76
N GLY A 301 11.44 -1.76 -16.99
CA GLY A 301 11.32 -2.44 -18.28
C GLY A 301 9.98 -3.16 -18.32
N LEU A 302 9.15 -2.83 -19.32
CA LEU A 302 7.80 -3.36 -19.47
C LEU A 302 7.74 -4.24 -20.72
N VAL A 303 7.50 -5.52 -20.52
CA VAL A 303 7.42 -6.54 -21.57
C VAL A 303 6.35 -7.58 -21.23
N GLU A 304 6.05 -8.43 -22.17
CA GLU A 304 5.22 -9.61 -21.99
C GLU A 304 5.95 -10.80 -22.62
N ASN A 305 6.26 -11.84 -21.84
CA ASN A 305 6.98 -13.02 -22.32
C ASN A 305 5.99 -14.08 -22.80
N MET A 306 5.89 -14.24 -24.12
CA MET A 306 4.89 -15.08 -24.78
C MET A 306 5.51 -16.08 -25.73
N VAL A 307 4.86 -17.23 -25.89
CA VAL A 307 5.21 -18.24 -26.90
C VAL A 307 4.66 -17.82 -28.26
N SER A 308 5.53 -17.73 -29.29
CA SER A 308 5.13 -17.51 -30.66
C SER A 308 6.25 -17.93 -31.62
N GLY A 309 5.97 -17.95 -32.91
CA GLY A 309 7.01 -18.20 -33.93
C GLY A 309 8.14 -17.17 -33.98
N ASN A 310 7.93 -16.00 -33.32
CA ASN A 310 8.93 -14.92 -33.22
C ASN A 310 9.60 -14.85 -31.84
N ALA A 311 9.24 -15.75 -30.90
CA ALA A 311 9.80 -15.71 -29.56
C ALA A 311 11.27 -16.08 -29.52
N GLN A 312 12.01 -15.53 -28.56
CA GLN A 312 13.39 -15.89 -28.28
C GLN A 312 13.50 -17.37 -27.90
N ARG A 313 14.56 -18.04 -28.40
CA ARG A 313 14.79 -19.48 -28.21
C ARG A 313 15.98 -19.72 -27.29
N PRO A 314 16.01 -20.80 -26.55
CA PRO A 314 17.25 -21.26 -25.94
C PRO A 314 18.35 -21.42 -26.99
N GLY A 315 19.56 -20.93 -26.72
CA GLY A 315 20.67 -20.87 -27.66
C GLY A 315 20.75 -19.59 -28.51
N ASP A 316 19.74 -18.74 -28.51
CA ASP A 316 19.82 -17.43 -29.16
C ASP A 316 20.85 -16.54 -28.50
N ILE A 317 21.58 -15.73 -29.33
CA ILE A 317 22.57 -14.78 -28.82
C ILE A 317 22.05 -13.35 -29.04
N VAL A 318 22.04 -12.56 -28.00
CA VAL A 318 21.66 -11.15 -28.05
C VAL A 318 22.81 -10.25 -27.59
N LYS A 319 22.89 -9.05 -28.15
CA LYS A 319 23.84 -8.02 -27.72
C LYS A 319 23.16 -7.06 -26.74
N SER A 320 23.70 -6.95 -25.52
CA SER A 320 23.21 -6.05 -24.50
C SER A 320 23.54 -4.59 -24.82
N PHE A 321 22.87 -3.66 -24.09
CA PHE A 321 23.15 -2.21 -24.14
C PHE A 321 24.63 -1.86 -23.86
N SER A 322 25.29 -2.61 -22.98
CA SER A 322 26.73 -2.44 -22.70
C SER A 322 27.66 -3.01 -23.76
N GLY A 323 27.12 -3.56 -24.86
CA GLY A 323 27.90 -4.16 -25.95
C GLY A 323 28.32 -5.62 -25.72
N LYS A 324 28.05 -6.21 -24.54
CA LYS A 324 28.33 -7.62 -24.28
C LYS A 324 27.32 -8.53 -24.97
N THR A 325 27.79 -9.68 -25.44
CA THR A 325 26.95 -10.76 -25.96
C THR A 325 26.44 -11.63 -24.80
N ILE A 326 25.18 -12.04 -24.90
CA ILE A 326 24.51 -12.91 -23.94
C ILE A 326 23.95 -14.09 -24.72
N GLU A 327 24.37 -15.30 -24.38
CA GLU A 327 23.74 -16.55 -24.82
C GLU A 327 22.56 -16.83 -23.90
N VAL A 328 21.38 -16.99 -24.45
CA VAL A 328 20.14 -17.26 -23.73
C VAL A 328 20.00 -18.77 -23.57
N LEU A 329 20.29 -19.29 -22.37
CA LEU A 329 20.15 -20.72 -22.08
C LEU A 329 18.72 -21.10 -21.68
N ASN A 330 18.00 -20.17 -21.09
CA ASN A 330 16.63 -20.31 -20.64
C ASN A 330 15.86 -19.02 -20.90
N THR A 331 14.66 -19.13 -21.44
CA THR A 331 13.81 -17.98 -21.80
C THR A 331 12.79 -17.60 -20.73
N ASP A 332 12.78 -18.35 -19.57
CA ASP A 332 11.93 -18.06 -18.42
C ASP A 332 12.60 -17.17 -17.34
#